data_b21cf61428eef9e5de8266395236c651
#
_entry.id   b21cf61428eef9e5de8266395236c651
#
_cell.length_a   1.000
_cell.length_b   1.000
_cell.length_c   1.000
_cell.angle_alpha   90.00
_cell.angle_beta   90.00
_cell.angle_gamma   90.00
#
_symmetry.space_group_name_H-M   'P 1'
#
loop_
_entity.id
_entity.type
_entity.pdbx_description
1 polymer ?
#
loop_
_entity_poly.entity_id
_entity_poly.type
_entity_poly.pdbx_seq_one_letter_code
_entity_poly.pdbx_strand_id
1 'polypeptide(L)'
;MAEKVEVELVDRTQFLLERDNTTAGLANLLEVNRALRRNAWPKPFDATRHCLRLGDARDLSWIPSGTIHLVVTSPPYWVLKEYHKSDGQLGDVQDYDQFLDELDKVWRECLRLLVPGGRICCVVGDVCVPRKKSGRHYVMPLHADIQVRSRKLGLDCLTPILWHKIGNGVTEAQGNGAGFYGKPFQPGAVVRNEIEHLLFFRKPGGYRSVTTLQKALSMLTGMK
;
A
#
# COMPACT_ATOMS: atom_id res chain seq x y z
N MET A 1 -42.39 -8.06 -9.85
CA MET A 1 -42.40 -8.65 -8.50
C MET A 1 -41.05 -9.33 -8.31
N ALA A 2 -40.17 -8.77 -7.49
CA ALA A 2 -38.88 -9.37 -7.21
C ALA A 2 -39.06 -10.44 -6.14
N GLU A 3 -38.76 -11.65 -6.50
CA GLU A 3 -38.80 -12.83 -5.64
C GLU A 3 -37.80 -12.61 -4.50
N LYS A 4 -38.32 -12.49 -3.26
CA LYS A 4 -37.49 -12.51 -2.06
C LYS A 4 -36.93 -13.92 -1.90
N VAL A 5 -35.71 -14.14 -2.30
CA VAL A 5 -34.97 -15.34 -1.91
C VAL A 5 -34.63 -15.16 -0.42
N GLU A 6 -35.39 -15.80 0.46
CA GLU A 6 -34.98 -15.99 1.85
C GLU A 6 -33.72 -16.86 1.84
N VAL A 7 -32.60 -16.24 2.10
CA VAL A 7 -31.36 -16.97 2.35
C VAL A 7 -31.48 -17.53 3.76
N GLU A 8 -31.77 -18.80 3.85
CA GLU A 8 -31.65 -19.58 5.08
C GLU A 8 -30.27 -19.26 5.68
N LEU A 9 -30.26 -18.77 6.89
CA LEU A 9 -29.04 -18.42 7.62
C LEU A 9 -28.26 -19.71 7.92
N VAL A 10 -27.45 -20.15 6.96
CA VAL A 10 -26.49 -21.23 7.16
C VAL A 10 -25.70 -20.89 8.42
N ASP A 11 -25.65 -21.87 9.36
CA ASP A 11 -24.89 -21.71 10.60
C ASP A 11 -23.43 -21.36 10.29
N ARG A 12 -23.08 -20.10 10.56
CA ARG A 12 -21.85 -19.47 10.13
C ARG A 12 -20.65 -19.88 10.98
N THR A 13 -20.88 -20.51 12.11
CA THR A 13 -19.83 -21.06 12.95
C THR A 13 -19.20 -22.30 12.29
N GLN A 14 -19.95 -23.13 11.63
CA GLN A 14 -19.41 -24.24 10.84
C GLN A 14 -18.56 -23.74 9.68
N PHE A 15 -18.99 -22.68 9.00
CA PHE A 15 -18.30 -22.13 7.85
C PHE A 15 -16.92 -21.51 8.17
N LEU A 16 -16.73 -21.03 9.39
CA LEU A 16 -15.46 -20.48 9.86
C LEU A 16 -14.52 -21.51 10.48
N LEU A 17 -15.05 -22.66 10.89
CA LEU A 17 -14.30 -23.72 11.57
C LEU A 17 -13.74 -24.77 10.59
N GLU A 18 -14.40 -25.03 9.49
CA GLU A 18 -13.93 -25.94 8.45
C GLU A 18 -13.15 -25.17 7.37
N ARG A 19 -11.88 -24.93 7.61
CA ARG A 19 -10.97 -24.52 6.55
C ARG A 19 -10.68 -25.72 5.66
N ASP A 20 -11.54 -25.95 4.71
CA ASP A 20 -11.25 -26.86 3.61
C ASP A 20 -10.35 -26.13 2.60
N ASN A 21 -9.04 -26.39 2.68
CA ASN A 21 -8.05 -25.88 1.74
C ASN A 21 -7.99 -26.68 0.44
N THR A 22 -8.93 -27.61 0.22
CA THR A 22 -9.04 -28.33 -1.05
C THR A 22 -9.59 -27.40 -2.14
N THR A 23 -9.35 -27.76 -3.39
CA THR A 23 -9.89 -27.02 -4.54
C THR A 23 -11.42 -26.95 -4.51
N ALA A 24 -12.08 -28.01 -4.02
CA ALA A 24 -13.53 -28.07 -3.87
C ALA A 24 -14.03 -27.15 -2.75
N GLY A 25 -13.37 -27.16 -1.59
CA GLY A 25 -13.70 -26.27 -0.47
C GLY A 25 -13.51 -24.80 -0.83
N LEU A 26 -12.47 -24.47 -1.59
CA LEU A 26 -12.28 -23.11 -2.09
C LEU A 26 -13.39 -22.69 -3.06
N ALA A 27 -13.82 -23.59 -3.96
CA ALA A 27 -14.91 -23.31 -4.88
C ALA A 27 -16.22 -23.02 -4.14
N ASN A 28 -16.57 -23.85 -3.15
CA ASN A 28 -17.73 -23.64 -2.29
C ASN A 28 -17.65 -22.32 -1.52
N LEU A 29 -16.48 -21.99 -0.96
CA LEU A 29 -16.24 -20.73 -0.27
C LEU A 29 -16.49 -19.53 -1.18
N LEU A 30 -16.03 -19.61 -2.42
CA LEU A 30 -16.21 -18.57 -3.44
C LEU A 30 -17.69 -18.40 -3.79
N GLU A 31 -18.44 -19.48 -3.92
CA GLU A 31 -19.85 -19.44 -4.26
C GLU A 31 -20.70 -18.85 -3.13
N VAL A 32 -20.49 -19.31 -1.90
CA VAL A 32 -21.16 -18.77 -0.71
C VAL A 32 -20.81 -17.27 -0.53
N ASN A 33 -19.56 -16.89 -0.75
CA ASN A 33 -19.16 -15.49 -0.67
C ASN A 33 -19.86 -14.64 -1.75
N ARG A 34 -20.01 -15.14 -2.98
CA ARG A 34 -20.79 -14.48 -4.04
C ARG A 34 -22.24 -14.28 -3.65
N ALA A 35 -22.87 -15.32 -3.09
CA ALA A 35 -24.25 -15.26 -2.61
C ALA A 35 -24.42 -14.24 -1.46
N LEU A 36 -23.51 -14.27 -0.47
CA LEU A 36 -23.50 -13.33 0.63
C LEU A 36 -23.30 -11.87 0.14
N ARG A 37 -22.42 -11.65 -0.83
CA ARG A 37 -22.20 -10.32 -1.41
C ARG A 37 -23.43 -9.78 -2.12
N ARG A 38 -24.18 -10.60 -2.83
CA ARG A 38 -25.41 -10.19 -3.50
C ARG A 38 -26.49 -9.72 -2.53
N ASN A 39 -26.58 -10.36 -1.37
CA ASN A 39 -27.70 -10.20 -0.46
C ASN A 39 -27.40 -9.35 0.78
N ALA A 40 -26.15 -9.26 1.19
CA ALA A 40 -25.76 -8.66 2.47
C ALA A 40 -24.67 -7.56 2.35
N TRP A 41 -24.14 -7.33 1.18
CA TRP A 41 -23.33 -6.13 0.96
C TRP A 41 -24.25 -4.93 1.09
N PRO A 42 -23.88 -3.89 1.89
CA PRO A 42 -24.63 -2.66 1.82
C PRO A 42 -24.72 -2.30 0.34
N LYS A 43 -25.91 -1.97 -0.12
CA LYS A 43 -26.15 -1.56 -1.51
C LYS A 43 -24.97 -0.75 -1.96
N PRO A 44 -24.39 -1.05 -3.14
CA PRO A 44 -23.26 -0.30 -3.66
C PRO A 44 -23.58 1.17 -3.46
N PHE A 45 -22.70 1.89 -2.86
CA PHE A 45 -22.86 3.27 -2.46
C PHE A 45 -23.68 4.04 -3.49
N ASP A 46 -24.98 4.21 -3.24
CA ASP A 46 -25.85 5.02 -4.10
C ASP A 46 -25.35 6.47 -4.13
N ALA A 47 -24.59 6.86 -3.09
CA ALA A 47 -23.85 8.11 -3.02
C ALA A 47 -22.57 7.95 -2.20
N THR A 48 -21.46 8.49 -2.70
CA THR A 48 -20.21 8.65 -1.95
C THR A 48 -19.89 10.13 -1.80
N ARG A 49 -19.39 10.52 -0.63
CA ARG A 49 -18.92 11.88 -0.40
C ARG A 49 -17.42 11.96 -0.59
N HIS A 50 -17.00 12.79 -1.53
CA HIS A 50 -15.59 13.07 -1.79
C HIS A 50 -15.26 14.49 -1.35
N CYS A 51 -14.08 14.66 -0.72
CA CYS A 51 -13.54 15.95 -0.38
C CYS A 51 -12.15 16.05 -1.04
N LEU A 52 -11.98 17.01 -1.94
CA LEU A 52 -10.70 17.30 -2.58
C LEU A 52 -10.15 18.58 -1.98
N ARG A 53 -8.91 18.52 -1.50
CA ARG A 53 -8.21 19.69 -0.96
C ARG A 53 -6.81 19.77 -1.54
N LEU A 54 -6.46 20.91 -2.08
CA LEU A 54 -5.09 21.25 -2.45
C LEU A 54 -4.38 21.80 -1.20
N GLY A 55 -3.22 21.21 -0.84
CA GLY A 55 -2.46 21.64 0.34
C GLY A 55 -1.26 20.74 0.60
N ASP A 56 -0.57 21.03 1.67
CA ASP A 56 0.60 20.27 2.12
C ASP A 56 0.18 19.12 3.02
N ALA A 57 0.65 17.92 2.70
CA ALA A 57 0.35 16.72 3.49
C ALA A 57 1.04 16.71 4.88
N ARG A 58 1.97 17.62 5.13
CA ARG A 58 2.58 17.83 6.45
C ARG A 58 1.69 18.60 7.41
N ASP A 59 0.62 19.20 6.90
CA ASP A 59 -0.44 19.87 7.68
C ASP A 59 -1.81 19.39 7.22
N LEU A 60 -2.37 18.44 7.94
CA LEU A 60 -3.72 17.92 7.77
C LEU A 60 -4.66 18.34 8.92
N SER A 61 -4.39 19.48 9.57
CA SER A 61 -5.12 19.99 10.73
C SER A 61 -6.63 20.15 10.49
N TRP A 62 -7.04 20.32 9.24
CA TRP A 62 -8.43 20.41 8.81
C TRP A 62 -9.20 19.06 8.93
N ILE A 63 -8.50 17.95 9.13
CA ILE A 63 -9.11 16.64 9.39
C ILE A 63 -9.04 16.37 10.90
N PRO A 64 -10.15 16.06 11.57
CA PRO A 64 -10.15 15.70 12.99
C PRO A 64 -9.30 14.46 13.27
N SER A 65 -8.64 14.43 14.43
CA SER A 65 -7.84 13.30 14.87
C SER A 65 -8.72 12.05 15.07
N GLY A 66 -8.18 10.88 14.75
CA GLY A 66 -8.85 9.60 15.01
C GLY A 66 -10.10 9.35 14.18
N THR A 67 -10.19 9.91 12.96
CA THR A 67 -11.36 9.77 12.09
C THR A 67 -11.09 8.95 10.83
N ILE A 68 -9.84 8.76 10.47
CA ILE A 68 -9.45 8.06 9.24
C ILE A 68 -9.17 6.58 9.50
N HIS A 69 -9.69 5.72 8.66
CA HIS A 69 -9.51 4.27 8.77
C HIS A 69 -8.39 3.73 7.89
N LEU A 70 -8.16 4.38 6.75
CA LEU A 70 -7.16 3.98 5.78
C LEU A 70 -6.54 5.20 5.13
N VAL A 71 -5.22 5.23 5.09
CA VAL A 71 -4.42 6.13 4.27
C VAL A 71 -3.81 5.31 3.14
N VAL A 72 -3.93 5.77 1.90
CA VAL A 72 -3.24 5.19 0.74
C VAL A 72 -2.42 6.29 0.10
N THR A 73 -1.13 6.07 -0.05
CA THR A 73 -0.22 7.09 -0.57
C THR A 73 0.99 6.49 -1.28
N SER A 74 1.59 7.30 -2.15
CA SER A 74 2.89 7.06 -2.76
C SER A 74 3.67 8.37 -2.67
N PRO A 75 4.60 8.50 -1.72
CA PRO A 75 5.39 9.71 -1.57
C PRO A 75 6.32 9.90 -2.77
N PRO A 76 6.89 11.09 -2.99
CA PRO A 76 7.98 11.23 -3.94
C PRO A 76 9.11 10.25 -3.62
N TYR A 77 9.71 9.67 -4.67
CA TYR A 77 10.85 8.78 -4.50
C TYR A 77 12.14 9.63 -4.52
N TRP A 78 12.29 10.48 -3.51
CA TRP A 78 13.39 11.42 -3.37
C TRP A 78 13.67 12.14 -4.71
N VAL A 79 14.91 12.08 -5.23
CA VAL A 79 15.34 12.74 -6.47
C VAL A 79 15.19 11.87 -7.74
N LEU A 80 14.36 10.81 -7.69
CA LEU A 80 14.18 9.91 -8.83
C LEU A 80 13.51 10.60 -10.03
N LYS A 81 12.57 11.50 -9.77
CA LYS A 81 11.87 12.31 -10.77
C LYS A 81 12.05 13.79 -10.48
N GLU A 82 12.18 14.56 -11.52
CA GLU A 82 12.02 16.02 -11.43
C GLU A 82 10.51 16.33 -11.50
N TYR A 83 10.00 16.95 -10.46
CA TYR A 83 8.63 17.46 -10.39
C TYR A 83 8.61 18.93 -10.76
N HIS A 84 7.42 19.45 -11.12
CA HIS A 84 7.28 20.89 -11.29
C HIS A 84 7.65 21.60 -10.00
N LYS A 85 8.51 22.59 -10.10
CA LYS A 85 8.97 23.36 -8.93
C LYS A 85 7.78 24.05 -8.28
N SER A 86 7.58 23.77 -7.02
CA SER A 86 6.60 24.43 -6.16
C SER A 86 7.16 24.54 -4.74
N ASP A 87 6.80 25.60 -4.05
CA ASP A 87 7.27 25.81 -2.69
C ASP A 87 6.87 24.65 -1.78
N GLY A 88 7.83 24.13 -1.04
CA GLY A 88 7.60 23.06 -0.08
C GLY A 88 7.52 21.64 -0.67
N GLN A 89 7.80 21.46 -1.97
CA GLN A 89 7.77 20.15 -2.61
C GLN A 89 8.88 19.22 -2.11
N LEU A 90 8.51 18.04 -1.61
CA LEU A 90 9.46 17.06 -1.07
C LEU A 90 10.42 16.51 -2.13
N GLY A 91 10.01 16.42 -3.40
CA GLY A 91 10.85 15.95 -4.49
C GLY A 91 12.03 16.88 -4.83
N ASP A 92 12.05 18.11 -4.31
CA ASP A 92 13.13 19.08 -4.51
C ASP A 92 14.20 19.03 -3.40
N VAL A 93 13.95 18.29 -2.31
CA VAL A 93 14.90 18.17 -1.19
C VAL A 93 16.05 17.24 -1.61
N GLN A 94 17.25 17.82 -1.77
CA GLN A 94 18.42 17.10 -2.26
C GLN A 94 19.10 16.24 -1.19
N ASP A 95 19.09 16.69 0.06
CA ASP A 95 19.61 15.91 1.17
C ASP A 95 18.62 14.81 1.55
N TYR A 96 19.10 13.58 1.60
CA TYR A 96 18.25 12.41 1.83
C TYR A 96 17.69 12.33 3.25
N ASP A 97 18.51 12.66 4.24
CA ASP A 97 18.05 12.64 5.63
C ASP A 97 17.06 13.76 5.89
N GLN A 98 17.28 14.95 5.33
CA GLN A 98 16.32 16.04 5.37
C GLN A 98 15.00 15.65 4.68
N PHE A 99 15.07 14.99 3.54
CA PHE A 99 13.87 14.46 2.85
C PHE A 99 13.08 13.50 3.75
N LEU A 100 13.77 12.59 4.43
CA LEU A 100 13.12 11.66 5.37
C LEU A 100 12.54 12.39 6.59
N ASP A 101 13.19 13.42 7.10
CA ASP A 101 12.69 14.23 8.22
C ASP A 101 11.41 14.99 7.85
N GLU A 102 11.33 15.51 6.64
CA GLU A 102 10.11 16.12 6.12
C GLU A 102 8.99 15.10 5.93
N LEU A 103 9.34 13.91 5.43
CA LEU A 103 8.39 12.82 5.26
C LEU A 103 7.85 12.31 6.61
N ASP A 104 8.67 12.33 7.66
CA ASP A 104 8.25 11.99 9.02
C ASP A 104 7.13 12.91 9.54
N LYS A 105 7.06 14.16 9.10
CA LYS A 105 5.95 15.06 9.44
C LYS A 105 4.64 14.56 8.85
N VAL A 106 4.67 14.04 7.62
CA VAL A 106 3.50 13.41 6.98
C VAL A 106 3.06 12.17 7.76
N TRP A 107 4.01 11.33 8.18
CA TRP A 107 3.67 10.12 8.94
C TRP A 107 3.10 10.45 10.33
N ARG A 108 3.55 11.51 10.98
CA ARG A 108 2.95 11.99 12.25
C ARG A 108 1.50 12.44 12.06
N GLU A 109 1.23 13.19 10.99
CA GLU A 109 -0.14 13.58 10.67
C GLU A 109 -1.01 12.35 10.35
N CYS A 110 -0.53 11.41 9.54
CA CYS A 110 -1.23 10.15 9.30
C CYS A 110 -1.53 9.39 10.60
N LEU A 111 -0.54 9.29 11.50
CA LEU A 111 -0.73 8.63 12.80
C LEU A 111 -1.77 9.36 13.66
N ARG A 112 -1.78 10.70 13.67
CA ARG A 112 -2.78 11.50 14.38
C ARG A 112 -4.19 11.23 13.87
N LEU A 113 -4.34 11.21 12.55
CA LEU A 113 -5.64 11.05 11.87
C LEU A 113 -6.23 9.66 12.01
N LEU A 114 -5.40 8.63 12.05
CA LEU A 114 -5.88 7.24 12.09
C LEU A 114 -6.65 6.94 13.38
N VAL A 115 -7.75 6.20 13.23
CA VAL A 115 -8.39 5.50 14.36
C VAL A 115 -7.46 4.42 14.90
N PRO A 116 -7.60 3.98 16.17
CA PRO A 116 -6.91 2.78 16.66
C PRO A 116 -7.17 1.59 15.72
N GLY A 117 -6.11 0.88 15.32
CA GLY A 117 -6.19 -0.19 14.34
C GLY A 117 -6.30 0.25 12.87
N GLY A 118 -6.40 1.56 12.60
CA GLY A 118 -6.37 2.14 11.26
C GLY A 118 -5.04 1.87 10.55
N ARG A 119 -5.04 1.93 9.23
CA ARG A 119 -3.91 1.47 8.41
C ARG A 119 -3.40 2.51 7.45
N ILE A 120 -2.09 2.41 7.14
CA ILE A 120 -1.46 3.11 6.03
C ILE A 120 -1.01 2.05 5.03
N CYS A 121 -1.32 2.26 3.76
CA CYS A 121 -0.74 1.56 2.63
C CYS A 121 0.13 2.56 1.86
N CYS A 122 1.45 2.32 1.85
CA CYS A 122 2.42 3.18 1.18
C CYS A 122 3.10 2.41 0.05
N VAL A 123 2.94 2.88 -1.18
CA VAL A 123 3.63 2.32 -2.34
C VAL A 123 4.92 3.09 -2.56
N VAL A 124 6.05 2.38 -2.57
CA VAL A 124 7.37 3.00 -2.69
C VAL A 124 8.38 2.06 -3.33
N GLY A 125 9.26 2.61 -4.16
CA GLY A 125 10.44 1.93 -4.70
C GLY A 125 11.74 2.49 -4.13
N ASP A 126 12.77 1.67 -4.16
CA ASP A 126 14.12 2.13 -3.81
C ASP A 126 14.72 3.00 -4.92
N VAL A 127 15.60 3.90 -4.52
CA VAL A 127 16.14 4.91 -5.43
C VAL A 127 17.53 4.55 -5.89
N CYS A 128 17.66 4.22 -7.16
CA CYS A 128 18.96 4.00 -7.79
C CYS A 128 19.63 5.34 -8.09
N VAL A 129 20.77 5.59 -7.45
CA VAL A 129 21.58 6.77 -7.70
C VAL A 129 22.64 6.45 -8.75
N PRO A 130 22.57 7.07 -9.95
CA PRO A 130 23.48 6.75 -11.04
C PRO A 130 24.88 7.31 -10.81
N ARG A 131 25.90 6.62 -11.34
CA ARG A 131 27.31 7.04 -11.26
C ARG A 131 27.53 8.47 -11.73
N LYS A 132 26.78 8.92 -12.73
CA LYS A 132 26.91 10.29 -13.28
C LYS A 132 26.63 11.37 -12.23
N LYS A 133 25.74 11.08 -11.25
CA LYS A 133 25.39 12.05 -10.19
C LYS A 133 26.34 11.99 -8.98
N SER A 134 26.90 10.82 -8.68
CA SER A 134 27.59 10.58 -7.40
C SER A 134 28.97 9.92 -7.52
N GLY A 135 29.51 9.78 -8.73
CA GLY A 135 30.78 9.10 -8.98
C GLY A 135 30.72 7.56 -8.89
N ARG A 136 29.73 7.02 -8.21
CA ARG A 136 29.48 5.58 -8.06
C ARG A 136 28.00 5.28 -8.18
N HIS A 137 27.66 4.04 -8.54
CA HIS A 137 26.27 3.58 -8.49
C HIS A 137 25.96 3.01 -7.11
N TYR A 138 24.84 3.38 -6.53
CA TYR A 138 24.31 2.79 -5.29
C TYR A 138 22.79 2.93 -5.23
N VAL A 139 22.19 2.21 -4.29
CA VAL A 139 20.74 2.23 -4.05
C VAL A 139 20.48 2.80 -2.66
N MET A 140 19.56 3.75 -2.58
CA MET A 140 18.99 4.23 -1.32
C MET A 140 17.79 3.35 -0.98
N PRO A 141 17.81 2.64 0.16
CA PRO A 141 16.77 1.69 0.53
C PRO A 141 15.55 2.41 1.14
N LEU A 142 14.91 3.25 0.34
CA LEU A 142 13.84 4.14 0.80
C LEU A 142 12.71 3.39 1.51
N HIS A 143 12.35 2.21 1.02
CA HIS A 143 11.33 1.38 1.65
C HIS A 143 11.70 0.96 3.08
N ALA A 144 12.97 0.63 3.32
CA ALA A 144 13.44 0.21 4.63
C ALA A 144 13.52 1.40 5.60
N ASP A 145 14.02 2.55 5.12
CA ASP A 145 14.11 3.76 5.94
C ASP A 145 12.73 4.25 6.37
N ILE A 146 11.74 4.23 5.47
CA ILE A 146 10.35 4.53 5.82
C ILE A 146 9.84 3.58 6.91
N GLN A 147 10.10 2.27 6.81
CA GLN A 147 9.67 1.31 7.82
C GLN A 147 10.32 1.57 9.19
N VAL A 148 11.63 1.79 9.21
CA VAL A 148 12.38 2.07 10.44
C VAL A 148 11.87 3.35 11.10
N ARG A 149 11.68 4.43 10.32
CA ARG A 149 11.20 5.72 10.82
C ARG A 149 9.74 5.64 11.29
N SER A 150 8.86 5.01 10.52
CA SER A 150 7.45 4.80 10.91
C SER A 150 7.32 4.01 12.21
N ARG A 151 8.15 2.99 12.41
CA ARG A 151 8.21 2.24 13.69
C ARG A 151 8.67 3.12 14.84
N LYS A 152 9.66 3.99 14.64
CA LYS A 152 10.12 4.94 15.67
C LYS A 152 9.04 5.96 16.05
N LEU A 153 8.15 6.29 15.12
CA LEU A 153 7.01 7.16 15.36
C LEU A 153 5.85 6.46 16.09
N GLY A 154 5.93 5.14 16.30
CA GLY A 154 4.93 4.37 17.03
C GLY A 154 3.92 3.63 16.17
N LEU A 155 4.16 3.50 14.86
CA LEU A 155 3.37 2.64 13.98
C LEU A 155 3.86 1.19 14.05
N ASP A 156 2.95 0.23 14.03
CA ASP A 156 3.28 -1.17 13.82
C ASP A 156 3.58 -1.40 12.34
N CYS A 157 4.73 -1.97 12.00
CA CYS A 157 5.03 -2.43 10.66
C CYS A 157 4.40 -3.80 10.43
N LEU A 158 3.72 -3.97 9.32
CA LEU A 158 3.15 -5.25 8.88
C LEU A 158 3.98 -5.79 7.72
N THR A 159 3.77 -7.07 7.37
CA THR A 159 4.46 -7.68 6.23
C THR A 159 4.16 -6.93 4.93
N PRO A 160 5.18 -6.46 4.21
CA PRO A 160 4.99 -5.78 2.93
C PRO A 160 4.60 -6.77 1.83
N ILE A 161 3.96 -6.25 0.79
CA ILE A 161 3.80 -6.96 -0.48
C ILE A 161 4.88 -6.46 -1.43
N LEU A 162 5.56 -7.39 -2.09
CA LEU A 162 6.52 -7.09 -3.15
C LEU A 162 5.76 -7.08 -4.48
N TRP A 163 5.78 -5.94 -5.14
CA TRP A 163 5.19 -5.80 -6.45
C TRP A 163 6.30 -5.85 -7.51
N HIS A 164 6.37 -6.96 -8.23
CA HIS A 164 7.24 -7.06 -9.39
C HIS A 164 6.63 -6.23 -10.53
N LYS A 165 7.15 -5.03 -10.70
CA LYS A 165 6.72 -4.09 -11.72
C LYS A 165 7.56 -4.33 -12.97
N ILE A 166 7.03 -5.09 -13.90
CA ILE A 166 7.67 -5.30 -15.20
C ILE A 166 7.68 -3.93 -15.91
N GLY A 167 8.86 -3.34 -16.04
CA GLY A 167 9.05 -2.12 -16.82
C GLY A 167 8.59 -2.33 -18.26
N ASN A 168 8.17 -1.27 -18.93
CA ASN A 168 7.78 -1.34 -20.33
C ASN A 168 8.90 -2.01 -21.15
N GLY A 169 8.63 -3.20 -21.70
CA GLY A 169 9.57 -3.94 -22.54
C GLY A 169 10.15 -3.15 -23.71
N VAL A 170 9.52 -2.03 -24.06
CA VAL A 170 9.99 -1.08 -25.09
C VAL A 170 11.32 -0.41 -24.70
N THR A 171 11.51 -0.01 -23.44
CA THR A 171 12.78 0.60 -22.98
C THR A 171 13.91 -0.41 -22.89
N GLU A 172 13.59 -1.68 -22.74
CA GLU A 172 14.57 -2.78 -22.67
C GLU A 172 14.94 -3.26 -24.08
N ALA A 173 13.98 -3.34 -24.98
CA ALA A 173 14.20 -3.74 -26.37
C ALA A 173 15.05 -2.71 -27.16
N GLN A 174 15.07 -1.45 -26.74
CA GLN A 174 15.86 -0.39 -27.40
C GLN A 174 17.30 -0.26 -26.89
N GLY A 175 17.77 -1.15 -26.01
CA GLY A 175 19.17 -1.25 -25.61
C GLY A 175 19.69 -0.12 -24.72
N ASN A 176 18.86 0.79 -24.26
CA ASN A 176 19.23 1.89 -23.36
C ASN A 176 19.23 1.48 -21.88
N GLY A 177 18.82 0.27 -21.56
CA GLY A 177 18.92 -0.31 -20.23
C GLY A 177 20.10 -1.27 -20.16
N ALA A 178 20.85 -1.27 -19.07
CA ALA A 178 21.67 -2.42 -18.75
C ALA A 178 20.75 -3.65 -18.77
N GLY A 179 21.12 -4.69 -19.51
CA GLY A 179 20.33 -5.92 -19.55
C GLY A 179 20.07 -6.43 -18.14
N PHE A 180 19.09 -7.29 -17.98
CA PHE A 180 18.56 -7.81 -16.72
C PHE A 180 19.63 -8.21 -15.67
N TYR A 181 20.83 -8.59 -16.11
CA TYR A 181 21.97 -8.96 -15.26
C TYR A 181 23.11 -7.95 -15.30
N GLY A 182 22.94 -6.80 -15.92
CA GLY A 182 24.04 -5.86 -16.13
C GLY A 182 25.16 -6.49 -16.99
N LYS A 183 26.38 -6.06 -16.72
CA LYS A 183 27.58 -6.66 -17.33
C LYS A 183 28.33 -7.45 -16.23
N PRO A 184 28.07 -8.75 -16.06
CA PRO A 184 28.50 -9.52 -14.88
C PRO A 184 30.01 -9.58 -14.70
N PHE A 185 30.78 -9.34 -15.76
CA PHE A 185 32.26 -9.37 -15.71
C PHE A 185 32.90 -7.99 -15.50
N GLN A 186 32.10 -6.94 -15.31
CA GLN A 186 32.62 -5.60 -15.09
C GLN A 186 32.44 -5.16 -13.64
N PRO A 187 33.50 -4.62 -12.98
CA PRO A 187 33.34 -3.95 -11.71
C PRO A 187 32.28 -2.85 -11.82
N GLY A 188 31.28 -2.85 -10.96
CA GLY A 188 30.17 -1.89 -11.02
C GLY A 188 28.99 -2.35 -11.86
N ALA A 189 28.87 -3.64 -12.17
CA ALA A 189 27.64 -4.23 -12.65
C ALA A 189 26.49 -3.93 -11.68
N VAL A 190 25.33 -3.54 -12.22
CA VAL A 190 24.16 -3.13 -11.43
C VAL A 190 23.04 -4.12 -11.70
N VAL A 191 22.51 -4.69 -10.63
CA VAL A 191 21.26 -5.45 -10.71
C VAL A 191 20.11 -4.44 -10.77
N ARG A 192 19.28 -4.55 -11.79
CA ARG A 192 18.13 -3.65 -11.97
C ARG A 192 17.09 -3.94 -10.90
N ASN A 193 16.60 -2.89 -10.26
CA ASN A 193 15.50 -2.99 -9.31
C ASN A 193 14.16 -2.80 -10.04
N GLU A 194 13.41 -3.88 -10.19
CA GLU A 194 12.07 -3.89 -10.80
C GLU A 194 10.97 -4.13 -9.75
N ILE A 195 11.31 -3.96 -8.48
CA ILE A 195 10.41 -4.20 -7.37
C ILE A 195 9.98 -2.87 -6.77
N GLU A 196 8.68 -2.72 -6.58
CA GLU A 196 8.10 -1.73 -5.67
C GLU A 196 7.54 -2.45 -4.44
N HIS A 197 7.52 -1.76 -3.33
CA HIS A 197 7.05 -2.27 -2.06
C HIS A 197 5.71 -1.63 -1.72
N LEU A 198 4.71 -2.43 -1.40
CA LEU A 198 3.50 -1.98 -0.75
C LEU A 198 3.71 -2.19 0.74
N LEU A 199 4.07 -1.10 1.42
CA LEU A 199 4.30 -1.10 2.86
C LEU A 199 2.97 -0.94 3.58
N PHE A 200 2.77 -1.74 4.62
CA PHE A 200 1.59 -1.65 5.46
C PHE A 200 1.99 -1.28 6.87
N PHE A 201 1.35 -0.23 7.39
CA PHE A 201 1.49 0.17 8.79
C PHE A 201 0.13 0.17 9.46
N ARG A 202 0.14 0.07 10.78
CA ARG A 202 -1.06 0.10 11.60
C ARG A 202 -0.85 1.02 12.80
N LYS A 203 -1.83 1.85 13.11
CA LYS A 203 -1.86 2.56 14.38
C LYS A 203 -2.15 1.55 15.49
N PRO A 204 -1.32 1.46 16.57
CA PRO A 204 -1.60 0.62 17.72
C PRO A 204 -2.96 0.91 18.34
N GLY A 205 -3.52 -0.08 19.03
CA GLY A 205 -4.79 0.02 19.74
C GLY A 205 -5.74 -1.10 19.39
N GLY A 206 -6.94 -1.07 20.00
CA GLY A 206 -7.94 -2.12 19.82
C GLY A 206 -8.44 -2.22 18.38
N TYR A 207 -8.62 -3.44 17.92
CA TYR A 207 -9.27 -3.68 16.65
C TYR A 207 -10.74 -3.30 16.74
N ARG A 208 -11.27 -2.76 15.64
CA ARG A 208 -12.72 -2.62 15.50
C ARG A 208 -13.35 -4.00 15.63
N SER A 209 -14.37 -4.10 16.48
CA SER A 209 -15.20 -5.30 16.50
C SER A 209 -15.90 -5.43 15.16
N VAL A 210 -15.74 -6.54 14.49
CA VAL A 210 -16.39 -6.84 13.22
C VAL A 210 -17.32 -8.03 13.42
N THR A 211 -18.47 -7.99 12.80
CA THR A 211 -19.41 -9.10 12.81
C THR A 211 -18.84 -10.29 12.03
N THR A 212 -19.31 -11.48 12.32
CA THR A 212 -18.95 -12.70 11.55
C THR A 212 -19.25 -12.51 10.06
N LEU A 213 -20.36 -11.84 9.72
CA LEU A 213 -20.70 -11.51 8.35
C LEU A 213 -19.66 -10.62 7.68
N GLN A 214 -19.22 -9.54 8.36
CA GLN A 214 -18.18 -8.65 7.83
C GLN A 214 -16.86 -9.39 7.63
N LYS A 215 -16.50 -10.33 8.53
CA LYS A 215 -15.33 -11.19 8.35
C LYS A 215 -15.45 -12.06 7.11
N ALA A 216 -16.58 -12.73 6.92
CA ALA A 216 -16.81 -13.58 5.76
C ALA A 216 -16.78 -12.80 4.44
N LEU A 217 -17.39 -11.60 4.42
CA LEU A 217 -17.40 -10.72 3.25
C LEU A 217 -16.02 -10.11 2.92
N SER A 218 -15.14 -9.99 3.91
CA SER A 218 -13.79 -9.47 3.71
C SER A 218 -12.79 -10.51 3.20
N MET A 219 -13.18 -11.78 3.10
CA MET A 219 -12.30 -12.80 2.52
C MET A 219 -12.07 -12.51 1.04
N LEU A 220 -10.79 -12.39 0.68
CA LEU A 220 -10.39 -12.20 -0.72
C LEU A 220 -10.70 -13.48 -1.50
N THR A 221 -11.63 -13.37 -2.42
CA THR A 221 -12.00 -14.46 -3.32
C THR A 221 -11.33 -14.21 -4.67
N GLY A 222 -10.46 -15.10 -5.09
CA GLY A 222 -9.89 -15.07 -6.43
C GLY A 222 -8.41 -14.72 -6.55
N MET A 223 -7.65 -14.68 -5.46
CA MET A 223 -6.19 -14.77 -5.58
C MET A 223 -5.83 -16.23 -5.86
N LYS A 224 -5.44 -16.50 -7.09
CA LYS A 224 -4.74 -17.73 -7.48
C LYS A 224 -3.26 -17.56 -7.24
#